data_72751e97b957d3f668ba1577a8f172a9
#
_entry.id   72751e97b957d3f668ba1577a8f172a9
#
_cell.length_a   1.000
_cell.length_b   1.000
_cell.length_c   1.000
_cell.angle_alpha   90.00
_cell.angle_beta   90.00
_cell.angle_gamma   90.00
#
_symmetry.space_group_name_H-M   'P 1'
#
loop_
_entity.id
_entity.type
_entity.pdbx_description
1 polymer ?
#
loop_
_entity_poly.entity_id
_entity_poly.type
_entity_poly.pdbx_seq_one_letter_code
_entity_poly.pdbx_strand_id
1 'polypeptide(L)'
;MIMYILKSNAMERCLPAILSGMLLAACSVAEPPREQLSVSIEPLNFLTRQIAGDDFEINVLVPPAASPETYEPTPAQMKRVANSAAYIEIGLLDFEHNLERSIRENMSGVRIVRTADSVPVLTGEHGHGHDGHGTDPHIWTSPRNLRVMAATLLSQLESMYPDSTRYRENYERFANRMDSLDHALQAIFADGPRTFVIYHPALSYMARDYGLTQLAIEDEGKEPSGNHVRTLVDKARNARISRILYQRQFSRSTVEALASELEAETVAIDPLGYDIPSNLLFIAHSIAHDQTDRTQ
;
A
#
# COMPACT_ATOMS: atom_id res chain seq x y z
N MET A 1 -53.87 -47.89 83.95
CA MET A 1 -52.73 -48.61 84.42
C MET A 1 -51.85 -48.90 83.16
N ILE A 2 -50.78 -48.25 83.07
CA ILE A 2 -49.64 -48.29 82.22
C ILE A 2 -49.94 -48.38 80.65
N MET A 3 -49.78 -47.23 80.07
CA MET A 3 -49.85 -46.91 78.66
C MET A 3 -48.47 -46.85 78.07
N TYR A 4 -48.16 -47.62 77.06
CA TYR A 4 -46.88 -47.50 76.33
C TYR A 4 -47.09 -46.72 75.03
N ILE A 5 -46.34 -45.64 74.93
CA ILE A 5 -46.33 -44.79 73.73
C ILE A 5 -45.16 -45.27 72.86
N LEU A 6 -45.48 -45.71 71.62
CA LEU A 6 -44.49 -45.97 70.59
C LEU A 6 -44.21 -44.70 69.77
N LYS A 7 -42.97 -44.26 69.81
CA LYS A 7 -42.43 -43.22 68.93
C LYS A 7 -42.06 -43.84 67.58
N SER A 8 -42.69 -43.33 66.53
CA SER A 8 -42.33 -43.63 65.14
C SER A 8 -41.20 -42.67 64.74
N ASN A 9 -40.04 -43.21 64.38
CA ASN A 9 -38.93 -42.45 63.76
C ASN A 9 -39.11 -42.56 62.22
N ALA A 10 -39.49 -41.43 61.61
CA ALA A 10 -39.39 -41.26 60.17
C ALA A 10 -37.96 -40.98 59.82
N MET A 11 -37.36 -41.90 59.08
CA MET A 11 -36.01 -41.75 58.58
C MET A 11 -36.10 -41.15 57.15
N GLU A 12 -35.87 -39.87 57.08
CA GLU A 12 -35.75 -39.15 55.80
C GLU A 12 -34.51 -39.63 55.06
N ARG A 13 -34.71 -40.27 53.92
CA ARG A 13 -33.65 -40.63 52.99
C ARG A 13 -33.32 -39.40 52.13
N CYS A 14 -32.24 -38.69 52.43
CA CYS A 14 -31.64 -37.76 51.51
C CYS A 14 -30.96 -38.48 50.34
N LEU A 15 -31.52 -38.35 49.15
CA LEU A 15 -30.83 -38.69 47.88
C LEU A 15 -29.84 -37.56 47.58
N PRO A 16 -28.55 -37.83 47.34
CA PRO A 16 -27.65 -36.83 46.75
C PRO A 16 -27.94 -36.72 45.24
N ALA A 17 -28.43 -35.56 44.80
CA ALA A 17 -28.47 -35.18 43.40
C ALA A 17 -27.04 -35.00 42.86
N ILE A 18 -26.57 -35.98 42.10
CA ILE A 18 -25.30 -35.86 41.35
C ILE A 18 -25.58 -34.94 40.16
N LEU A 19 -25.25 -33.65 40.32
CA LEU A 19 -25.22 -32.66 39.23
C LEU A 19 -23.98 -32.95 38.38
N SER A 20 -24.16 -33.77 37.32
CA SER A 20 -23.11 -34.04 36.34
C SER A 20 -22.91 -32.79 35.49
N GLY A 21 -21.96 -31.90 35.94
CA GLY A 21 -21.51 -30.77 35.17
C GLY A 21 -20.70 -31.25 33.97
N MET A 22 -21.35 -31.27 32.80
CA MET A 22 -20.70 -31.50 31.52
C MET A 22 -19.90 -30.26 31.16
N LEU A 23 -18.62 -30.20 31.57
CA LEU A 23 -17.67 -29.23 31.06
C LEU A 23 -17.50 -29.47 29.55
N LEU A 24 -18.19 -28.66 28.75
CA LEU A 24 -17.86 -28.48 27.34
C LEU A 24 -16.49 -27.78 27.31
N ALA A 25 -15.42 -28.57 27.29
CA ALA A 25 -14.10 -28.05 26.87
C ALA A 25 -14.25 -27.65 25.41
N ALA A 26 -14.50 -26.36 25.19
CA ALA A 26 -14.31 -25.75 23.87
C ALA A 26 -12.81 -25.87 23.54
N CYS A 27 -12.43 -26.96 22.87
CA CYS A 27 -11.16 -27.01 22.17
C CYS A 27 -11.22 -25.92 21.11
N SER A 28 -10.64 -24.75 21.39
CA SER A 28 -10.23 -23.82 20.35
C SER A 28 -9.19 -24.58 19.53
N VAL A 29 -9.60 -25.13 18.40
CA VAL A 29 -8.68 -25.63 17.39
C VAL A 29 -7.87 -24.40 16.98
N ALA A 30 -6.61 -24.31 17.42
CA ALA A 30 -5.70 -23.28 16.95
C ALA A 30 -5.63 -23.44 15.42
N GLU A 31 -6.00 -22.39 14.69
CA GLU A 31 -5.80 -22.40 13.25
C GLU A 31 -4.33 -22.71 12.96
N PRO A 32 -4.04 -23.56 11.96
CA PRO A 32 -2.67 -23.80 11.57
C PRO A 32 -2.02 -22.46 11.21
N PRO A 33 -0.73 -22.27 11.53
CA PRO A 33 -0.02 -21.04 11.19
C PRO A 33 -0.17 -20.80 9.68
N ARG A 34 -0.62 -19.59 9.33
CA ARG A 34 -0.74 -19.18 7.93
C ARG A 34 0.65 -19.12 7.30
N GLU A 35 0.72 -19.53 6.04
CA GLU A 35 1.94 -19.38 5.27
C GLU A 35 2.28 -17.88 5.10
N GLN A 36 3.56 -17.53 5.11
CA GLN A 36 3.98 -16.14 5.05
C GLN A 36 4.34 -15.73 3.63
N LEU A 37 3.92 -14.52 3.23
CA LEU A 37 4.43 -13.81 2.06
C LEU A 37 5.16 -12.55 2.54
N SER A 38 6.25 -12.19 1.87
CA SER A 38 6.92 -10.90 2.06
C SER A 38 6.62 -9.97 0.90
N VAL A 39 6.36 -8.71 1.18
CA VAL A 39 6.13 -7.67 0.17
C VAL A 39 7.07 -6.48 0.40
N SER A 40 7.49 -5.80 -0.67
CA SER A 40 8.43 -4.68 -0.54
C SER A 40 7.81 -3.47 0.15
N ILE A 41 6.61 -3.05 -0.26
CA ILE A 41 5.93 -1.81 0.19
C ILE A 41 4.45 -2.05 0.53
N GLU A 42 3.85 -1.15 1.32
CA GLU A 42 2.43 -1.23 1.72
C GLU A 42 1.43 -1.29 0.55
N PRO A 43 1.62 -0.61 -0.59
CA PRO A 43 0.77 -0.82 -1.77
C PRO A 43 0.68 -2.28 -2.22
N LEU A 44 1.76 -3.05 -2.12
CA LEU A 44 1.75 -4.47 -2.45
C LEU A 44 1.08 -5.33 -1.37
N ASN A 45 1.13 -4.93 -0.10
CA ASN A 45 0.33 -5.55 0.95
C ASN A 45 -1.16 -5.41 0.65
N PHE A 46 -1.62 -4.19 0.33
CA PHE A 46 -2.99 -3.96 -0.09
C PHE A 46 -3.36 -4.85 -1.29
N LEU A 47 -2.58 -4.82 -2.36
CA LEU A 47 -2.82 -5.59 -3.57
C LEU A 47 -2.90 -7.09 -3.29
N THR A 48 -1.96 -7.62 -2.51
CA THR A 48 -1.91 -9.04 -2.14
C THR A 48 -3.17 -9.45 -1.37
N ARG A 49 -3.61 -8.65 -0.41
CA ARG A 49 -4.84 -8.92 0.35
C ARG A 49 -6.09 -8.81 -0.51
N GLN A 50 -6.13 -7.92 -1.52
CA GLN A 50 -7.28 -7.86 -2.44
C GLN A 50 -7.42 -9.16 -3.27
N ILE A 51 -6.32 -9.84 -3.61
CA ILE A 51 -6.34 -11.05 -4.43
C ILE A 51 -6.39 -12.31 -3.55
N ALA A 52 -5.50 -12.44 -2.57
CA ALA A 52 -5.36 -13.63 -1.75
C ALA A 52 -6.28 -13.64 -0.51
N GLY A 53 -6.88 -12.51 -0.13
CA GLY A 53 -7.62 -12.38 1.12
C GLY A 53 -6.72 -12.55 2.34
N ASP A 54 -7.19 -13.31 3.31
CA ASP A 54 -6.50 -13.57 4.58
C ASP A 54 -5.77 -14.93 4.61
N ASP A 55 -5.48 -15.52 3.44
CA ASP A 55 -4.84 -16.83 3.37
C ASP A 55 -3.39 -16.83 3.87
N PHE A 56 -2.76 -15.66 3.88
CA PHE A 56 -1.34 -15.49 4.21
C PHE A 56 -1.11 -14.48 5.32
N GLU A 57 -0.01 -14.68 6.06
CA GLU A 57 0.59 -13.64 6.87
C GLU A 57 1.47 -12.77 5.95
N ILE A 58 1.24 -11.46 5.92
CA ILE A 58 1.99 -10.54 5.06
C ILE A 58 3.05 -9.79 5.90
N ASN A 59 4.31 -9.94 5.49
CA ASN A 59 5.43 -9.21 6.05
C ASN A 59 5.83 -8.08 5.08
N VAL A 60 5.62 -6.82 5.49
CA VAL A 60 6.02 -5.64 4.71
C VAL A 60 7.44 -5.24 5.08
N LEU A 61 8.29 -4.99 4.08
CA LEU A 61 9.69 -4.65 4.32
C LEU A 61 9.87 -3.17 4.66
N VAL A 62 9.40 -2.27 3.79
CA VAL A 62 9.53 -0.83 4.01
C VAL A 62 8.53 -0.38 5.08
N PRO A 63 8.99 0.09 6.25
CA PRO A 63 8.08 0.51 7.31
C PRO A 63 7.43 1.86 6.98
N PRO A 64 6.30 2.21 7.64
CA PRO A 64 5.67 3.51 7.48
C PRO A 64 6.66 4.67 7.66
N ALA A 65 6.52 5.70 6.85
CA ALA A 65 7.35 6.91 6.83
C ALA A 65 8.82 6.73 6.39
N ALA A 66 9.25 5.53 5.98
CA ALA A 66 10.52 5.34 5.31
C ALA A 66 10.37 5.57 3.79
N SER A 67 11.43 6.09 3.15
CA SER A 67 11.49 6.18 1.69
C SER A 67 11.94 4.84 1.10
N PRO A 68 11.19 4.24 0.18
CA PRO A 68 11.62 3.02 -0.49
C PRO A 68 12.85 3.20 -1.39
N GLU A 69 13.15 4.43 -1.81
CA GLU A 69 14.28 4.74 -2.70
C GLU A 69 15.64 4.61 -2.00
N THR A 70 15.68 4.88 -0.70
CA THR A 70 16.91 4.83 0.11
C THR A 70 16.88 3.72 1.15
N TYR A 71 15.94 2.77 1.03
CA TYR A 71 15.72 1.74 2.01
C TYR A 71 16.74 0.60 1.88
N GLU A 72 17.16 0.09 3.05
CA GLU A 72 17.96 -1.14 3.13
C GLU A 72 17.35 -2.10 4.16
N PRO A 73 17.00 -3.35 3.77
CA PRO A 73 16.43 -4.32 4.68
C PRO A 73 17.41 -4.74 5.79
N THR A 74 16.92 -4.81 7.01
CA THR A 74 17.68 -5.30 8.16
C THR A 74 17.89 -6.83 8.10
N PRO A 75 18.90 -7.39 8.81
CA PRO A 75 19.09 -8.84 8.88
C PRO A 75 17.87 -9.60 9.41
N ALA A 76 17.09 -8.99 10.32
CA ALA A 76 15.85 -9.59 10.83
C ALA A 76 14.77 -9.68 9.75
N GLN A 77 14.68 -8.68 8.88
CA GLN A 77 13.75 -8.70 7.73
C GLN A 77 14.21 -9.71 6.68
N MET A 78 15.51 -9.79 6.39
CA MET A 78 16.06 -10.81 5.49
C MET A 78 15.72 -12.24 5.96
N LYS A 79 15.77 -12.49 7.28
CA LYS A 79 15.36 -13.77 7.86
C LYS A 79 13.86 -14.03 7.65
N ARG A 80 13.00 -13.01 7.76
CA ARG A 80 11.56 -13.16 7.47
C ARG A 80 11.31 -13.47 6.00
N VAL A 81 12.01 -12.77 5.09
CA VAL A 81 11.93 -13.07 3.64
C VAL A 81 12.34 -14.52 3.37
N ALA A 82 13.43 -15.00 3.97
CA ALA A 82 13.89 -16.38 3.79
C ALA A 82 12.90 -17.45 4.27
N ASN A 83 11.97 -17.10 5.15
CA ASN A 83 10.89 -17.96 5.64
C ASN A 83 9.56 -17.78 4.88
N SER A 84 9.51 -16.93 3.88
CA SER A 84 8.31 -16.67 3.08
C SER A 84 8.21 -17.63 1.89
N ALA A 85 6.98 -18.01 1.50
CA ALA A 85 6.74 -18.77 0.27
C ALA A 85 7.06 -17.95 -0.98
N ALA A 86 6.80 -16.62 -0.92
CA ALA A 86 7.18 -15.70 -1.98
C ALA A 86 7.58 -14.33 -1.44
N TYR A 87 8.40 -13.65 -2.23
CA TYR A 87 8.70 -12.22 -2.13
C TYR A 87 8.05 -11.51 -3.32
N ILE A 88 7.12 -10.59 -3.02
CA ILE A 88 6.38 -9.81 -4.00
C ILE A 88 6.96 -8.41 -4.02
N GLU A 89 7.43 -7.97 -5.17
CA GLU A 89 8.10 -6.70 -5.38
C GLU A 89 7.50 -5.92 -6.54
N ILE A 90 7.77 -4.62 -6.60
CA ILE A 90 7.56 -3.83 -7.81
C ILE A 90 8.54 -4.32 -8.88
N GLY A 91 9.80 -4.52 -8.52
CA GLY A 91 10.89 -4.91 -9.41
C GLY A 91 11.58 -3.71 -10.08
N LEU A 92 11.41 -2.50 -9.53
CA LEU A 92 11.95 -1.24 -10.08
C LEU A 92 12.68 -0.40 -9.02
N LEU A 93 12.67 -0.80 -7.74
CA LEU A 93 13.35 -0.10 -6.66
C LEU A 93 14.77 -0.66 -6.46
N ASP A 94 15.73 0.20 -6.18
CA ASP A 94 17.15 -0.22 -6.05
C ASP A 94 17.37 -1.29 -4.99
N PHE A 95 16.73 -1.17 -3.82
CA PHE A 95 16.85 -2.18 -2.78
C PHE A 95 16.23 -3.53 -3.19
N GLU A 96 15.18 -3.54 -4.02
CA GLU A 96 14.55 -4.76 -4.53
C GLU A 96 15.53 -5.54 -5.41
N HIS A 97 16.29 -4.86 -6.27
CA HIS A 97 17.32 -5.51 -7.12
C HIS A 97 18.40 -6.17 -6.29
N ASN A 98 18.85 -5.54 -5.19
CA ASN A 98 19.83 -6.12 -4.28
C ASN A 98 19.26 -7.31 -3.51
N LEU A 99 18.01 -7.20 -3.05
CA LEU A 99 17.30 -8.25 -2.34
C LEU A 99 17.02 -9.45 -3.28
N GLU A 100 16.55 -9.20 -4.50
CA GLU A 100 16.32 -10.24 -5.52
C GLU A 100 17.58 -11.07 -5.76
N ARG A 101 18.74 -10.41 -5.93
CA ARG A 101 20.02 -11.11 -6.08
C ARG A 101 20.31 -11.99 -4.86
N SER A 102 20.13 -11.47 -3.65
CA SER A 102 20.36 -12.23 -2.42
C SER A 102 19.42 -13.43 -2.28
N ILE A 103 18.15 -13.28 -2.67
CA ILE A 103 17.18 -14.38 -2.68
C ILE A 103 17.61 -15.46 -3.66
N ARG A 104 17.97 -15.11 -4.90
CA ARG A 104 18.39 -16.07 -5.92
C ARG A 104 19.64 -16.85 -5.52
N GLU A 105 20.57 -16.20 -4.82
CA GLU A 105 21.82 -16.82 -4.39
C GLU A 105 21.67 -17.68 -3.13
N ASN A 106 20.82 -17.27 -2.18
CA ASN A 106 20.86 -17.81 -0.81
C ASN A 106 19.53 -18.36 -0.29
N MET A 107 18.39 -18.16 -1.00
CA MET A 107 17.03 -18.46 -0.50
C MET A 107 16.22 -19.22 -1.56
N SER A 108 16.70 -20.40 -1.97
CA SER A 108 16.13 -21.18 -3.10
C SER A 108 14.65 -21.58 -2.93
N GLY A 109 14.11 -21.52 -1.71
CA GLY A 109 12.69 -21.79 -1.43
C GLY A 109 11.75 -20.61 -1.62
N VAL A 110 12.27 -19.39 -1.82
CA VAL A 110 11.48 -18.18 -1.93
C VAL A 110 11.20 -17.86 -3.40
N ARG A 111 9.94 -17.83 -3.80
CA ARG A 111 9.54 -17.39 -5.15
C ARG A 111 9.58 -15.87 -5.26
N ILE A 112 10.13 -15.33 -6.34
CA ILE A 112 10.13 -13.89 -6.61
C ILE A 112 8.97 -13.57 -7.57
N VAL A 113 8.14 -12.59 -7.21
CA VAL A 113 7.00 -12.09 -8.00
C VAL A 113 7.20 -10.61 -8.28
N ARG A 114 7.52 -10.28 -9.52
CA ARG A 114 7.72 -8.90 -9.99
C ARG A 114 6.42 -8.39 -10.59
N THR A 115 5.79 -7.43 -9.94
CA THR A 115 4.47 -6.93 -10.37
C THR A 115 4.53 -5.96 -11.54
N ALA A 116 5.70 -5.37 -11.82
CA ALA A 116 5.91 -4.47 -12.95
C ALA A 116 6.11 -5.16 -14.30
N ASP A 117 6.33 -6.49 -14.35
CA ASP A 117 6.75 -7.18 -15.58
C ASP A 117 5.85 -6.95 -16.81
N SER A 118 4.57 -6.67 -16.62
CA SER A 118 3.62 -6.39 -17.70
C SER A 118 3.10 -4.95 -17.71
N VAL A 119 3.65 -4.07 -16.85
CA VAL A 119 3.22 -2.68 -16.75
C VAL A 119 3.97 -1.83 -17.78
N PRO A 120 3.27 -0.96 -18.57
CA PRO A 120 3.92 0.03 -19.40
C PRO A 120 4.61 1.09 -18.53
N VAL A 121 5.91 0.95 -18.35
CA VAL A 121 6.69 1.81 -17.46
C VAL A 121 7.10 3.12 -18.14
N LEU A 122 7.22 4.20 -17.33
CA LEU A 122 7.76 5.48 -17.76
C LEU A 122 9.28 5.46 -17.61
N THR A 123 9.98 5.83 -18.70
CA THR A 123 11.44 5.97 -18.75
C THR A 123 11.81 7.39 -19.19
N GLY A 124 12.95 7.93 -18.76
CA GLY A 124 13.44 9.24 -19.19
C GLY A 124 13.68 10.20 -18.02
N GLU A 125 13.58 11.52 -18.26
CA GLU A 125 13.91 12.60 -17.31
C GLU A 125 13.19 12.55 -15.94
N HIS A 126 12.22 11.66 -15.76
CA HIS A 126 11.50 11.43 -14.52
C HIS A 126 11.88 10.12 -13.83
N GLY A 127 12.86 9.38 -14.36
CA GLY A 127 13.32 8.12 -13.78
C GLY A 127 14.44 8.34 -12.76
N HIS A 128 14.32 7.73 -11.59
CA HIS A 128 15.26 7.80 -10.46
C HIS A 128 16.49 6.90 -10.66
N GLY A 129 17.19 6.98 -11.80
CA GLY A 129 18.44 6.26 -12.01
C GLY A 129 19.64 7.19 -11.89
N HIS A 130 20.74 6.71 -11.32
CA HIS A 130 22.01 7.46 -11.22
C HIS A 130 22.54 8.00 -12.56
N ASP A 131 21.96 7.60 -13.68
CA ASP A 131 22.42 7.92 -15.04
C ASP A 131 21.39 8.78 -15.83
N GLY A 132 20.38 9.39 -15.20
CA GLY A 132 19.38 10.26 -15.86
C GLY A 132 18.42 9.56 -16.83
N HIS A 133 18.45 8.23 -16.90
CA HIS A 133 17.59 7.41 -17.76
C HIS A 133 16.85 6.31 -16.98
N GLY A 134 16.63 6.51 -15.69
CA GLY A 134 15.95 5.53 -14.83
C GLY A 134 14.50 5.30 -15.21
N THR A 135 13.93 4.21 -14.71
CA THR A 135 12.51 3.89 -14.80
C THR A 135 11.79 4.39 -13.56
N ASP A 136 10.67 5.10 -13.73
CA ASP A 136 9.85 5.55 -12.59
C ASP A 136 9.21 4.32 -11.90
N PRO A 137 9.49 4.10 -10.60
CA PRO A 137 8.97 2.93 -9.88
C PRO A 137 7.54 3.08 -9.38
N HIS A 138 6.94 4.29 -9.39
CA HIS A 138 5.67 4.61 -8.74
C HIS A 138 4.43 4.10 -9.49
N ILE A 139 4.50 2.91 -10.08
CA ILE A 139 3.46 2.32 -10.95
C ILE A 139 2.11 2.16 -10.25
N TRP A 140 2.10 1.99 -8.92
CA TRP A 140 0.89 1.79 -8.12
C TRP A 140 0.01 3.05 -7.97
N THR A 141 0.48 4.22 -8.43
CA THR A 141 -0.29 5.47 -8.40
C THR A 141 -1.26 5.61 -9.58
N SER A 142 -1.42 4.55 -10.38
CA SER A 142 -2.35 4.45 -11.50
C SER A 142 -3.31 3.26 -11.29
N PRO A 143 -4.64 3.47 -11.29
CA PRO A 143 -5.61 2.38 -11.27
C PRO A 143 -5.45 1.39 -12.43
N ARG A 144 -5.05 1.88 -13.61
CA ARG A 144 -4.79 1.05 -14.80
C ARG A 144 -3.62 0.11 -14.58
N ASN A 145 -2.54 0.63 -14.01
CA ASN A 145 -1.38 -0.19 -13.67
C ASN A 145 -1.71 -1.19 -12.55
N LEU A 146 -2.48 -0.79 -11.54
CA LEU A 146 -2.90 -1.70 -10.44
C LEU A 146 -3.64 -2.93 -10.96
N ARG A 147 -4.46 -2.79 -12.01
CA ARG A 147 -5.10 -3.95 -12.67
C ARG A 147 -4.08 -4.90 -13.28
N VAL A 148 -3.07 -4.36 -13.96
CA VAL A 148 -2.00 -5.16 -14.60
C VAL A 148 -1.17 -5.87 -13.53
N MET A 149 -0.77 -5.13 -12.48
CA MET A 149 -0.04 -5.70 -11.34
C MET A 149 -0.84 -6.82 -10.65
N ALA A 150 -2.15 -6.62 -10.46
CA ALA A 150 -3.04 -7.63 -9.89
C ALA A 150 -3.16 -8.87 -10.77
N ALA A 151 -3.20 -8.72 -12.10
CA ALA A 151 -3.22 -9.84 -13.04
C ALA A 151 -1.93 -10.66 -12.98
N THR A 152 -0.78 -9.99 -12.87
CA THR A 152 0.52 -10.64 -12.69
C THR A 152 0.55 -11.41 -11.38
N LEU A 153 0.11 -10.80 -10.28
CA LEU A 153 0.04 -11.46 -8.97
C LEU A 153 -0.91 -12.66 -8.99
N LEU A 154 -2.11 -12.53 -9.58
CA LEU A 154 -3.06 -13.63 -9.74
C LEU A 154 -2.41 -14.83 -10.43
N SER A 155 -1.76 -14.60 -11.57
CA SER A 155 -1.10 -15.67 -12.35
C SER A 155 -0.06 -16.42 -11.52
N GLN A 156 0.71 -15.71 -10.68
CA GLN A 156 1.70 -16.31 -9.81
C GLN A 156 1.05 -17.10 -8.65
N LEU A 157 0.00 -16.54 -8.02
CA LEU A 157 -0.73 -17.23 -6.96
C LEU A 157 -1.45 -18.48 -7.47
N GLU A 158 -2.08 -18.45 -8.66
CA GLU A 158 -2.69 -19.64 -9.28
C GLU A 158 -1.65 -20.71 -9.62
N SER A 159 -0.45 -20.31 -10.01
CA SER A 159 0.66 -21.26 -10.25
C SER A 159 1.17 -21.92 -8.95
N MET A 160 1.15 -21.18 -7.84
CA MET A 160 1.58 -21.69 -6.52
C MET A 160 0.48 -22.49 -5.82
N TYR A 161 -0.77 -22.11 -6.00
CA TYR A 161 -1.94 -22.62 -5.28
C TYR A 161 -3.09 -22.92 -6.26
N PRO A 162 -2.94 -23.93 -7.13
CA PRO A 162 -3.88 -24.20 -8.24
C PRO A 162 -5.30 -24.58 -7.78
N ASP A 163 -5.46 -25.03 -6.55
CA ASP A 163 -6.76 -25.43 -6.00
C ASP A 163 -7.59 -24.25 -5.47
N SER A 164 -7.01 -23.03 -5.43
CA SER A 164 -7.71 -21.85 -4.94
C SER A 164 -8.45 -21.13 -6.06
N THR A 165 -9.76 -21.39 -6.18
CA THR A 165 -10.62 -20.70 -7.16
C THR A 165 -10.95 -19.25 -6.76
N ARG A 166 -10.83 -18.91 -5.46
CA ARG A 166 -11.17 -17.58 -4.90
C ARG A 166 -10.31 -16.44 -5.44
N TYR A 167 -9.05 -16.70 -5.80
CA TYR A 167 -8.13 -15.64 -6.25
C TYR A 167 -8.61 -14.98 -7.53
N ARG A 168 -9.15 -15.78 -8.46
CA ARG A 168 -9.73 -15.25 -9.71
C ARG A 168 -10.97 -14.40 -9.47
N GLU A 169 -11.89 -14.85 -8.63
CA GLU A 169 -13.07 -14.07 -8.26
C GLU A 169 -12.71 -12.77 -7.54
N ASN A 170 -11.71 -12.81 -6.66
CA ASN A 170 -11.18 -11.65 -5.98
C ASN A 170 -10.58 -10.65 -6.96
N TYR A 171 -9.78 -11.13 -7.91
CA TYR A 171 -9.21 -10.32 -8.97
C TYR A 171 -10.29 -9.63 -9.81
N GLU A 172 -11.33 -10.34 -10.23
CA GLU A 172 -12.42 -9.76 -11.03
C GLU A 172 -13.12 -8.62 -10.26
N ARG A 173 -13.39 -8.81 -8.97
CA ARG A 173 -13.94 -7.75 -8.11
C ARG A 173 -12.98 -6.56 -7.99
N PHE A 174 -11.71 -6.84 -7.79
CA PHE A 174 -10.68 -5.81 -7.71
C PHE A 174 -10.54 -5.03 -9.02
N ALA A 175 -10.50 -5.72 -10.16
CA ALA A 175 -10.40 -5.11 -11.49
C ALA A 175 -11.57 -4.15 -11.76
N ASN A 176 -12.81 -4.58 -11.46
CA ASN A 176 -14.01 -3.73 -11.57
C ASN A 176 -13.95 -2.49 -10.65
N ARG A 177 -13.38 -2.65 -9.44
CA ARG A 177 -13.17 -1.53 -8.52
C ARG A 177 -12.14 -0.54 -9.07
N MET A 178 -11.07 -1.02 -9.72
CA MET A 178 -10.06 -0.16 -10.35
C MET A 178 -10.64 0.58 -11.57
N ASP A 179 -11.49 -0.06 -12.36
CA ASP A 179 -12.19 0.62 -13.47
C ASP A 179 -13.11 1.74 -12.95
N SER A 180 -13.84 1.48 -11.87
CA SER A 180 -14.68 2.49 -11.22
C SER A 180 -13.87 3.66 -10.67
N LEU A 181 -12.70 3.37 -10.09
CA LEU A 181 -11.76 4.39 -9.60
C LEU A 181 -11.18 5.20 -10.76
N ASP A 182 -10.77 4.56 -11.87
CA ASP A 182 -10.28 5.26 -13.08
C ASP A 182 -11.31 6.25 -13.61
N HIS A 183 -12.59 5.84 -13.73
CA HIS A 183 -13.67 6.73 -14.13
C HIS A 183 -13.90 7.89 -13.16
N ALA A 184 -13.81 7.63 -11.85
CA ALA A 184 -13.96 8.69 -10.84
C ALA A 184 -12.82 9.73 -10.96
N LEU A 185 -11.57 9.27 -11.13
CA LEU A 185 -10.43 10.16 -11.33
C LEU A 185 -10.52 10.95 -12.63
N GLN A 186 -10.98 10.33 -13.73
CA GLN A 186 -11.26 11.04 -14.97
C GLN A 186 -12.30 12.16 -14.78
N ALA A 187 -13.38 11.90 -14.03
CA ALA A 187 -14.39 12.90 -13.75
C ALA A 187 -13.85 14.05 -12.89
N ILE A 188 -13.02 13.76 -11.85
CA ILE A 188 -12.40 14.79 -11.02
C ILE A 188 -11.50 15.70 -11.86
N PHE A 189 -10.75 15.16 -12.80
CA PHE A 189 -9.82 15.92 -13.63
C PHE A 189 -10.41 16.48 -14.94
N ALA A 190 -11.70 16.26 -15.23
CA ALA A 190 -12.32 16.70 -16.51
C ALA A 190 -12.18 18.20 -16.71
N ASP A 191 -12.52 19.01 -15.72
CA ASP A 191 -12.56 20.46 -15.77
C ASP A 191 -11.56 21.15 -14.82
N GLY A 192 -10.67 20.38 -14.20
CA GLY A 192 -9.73 20.87 -13.18
C GLY A 192 -8.40 21.42 -13.74
N PRO A 193 -7.53 21.90 -12.86
CA PRO A 193 -6.18 22.32 -13.21
C PRO A 193 -5.39 21.18 -13.85
N ARG A 194 -4.54 21.53 -14.82
CA ARG A 194 -3.71 20.55 -15.53
C ARG A 194 -2.28 20.47 -14.99
N THR A 195 -1.92 21.34 -14.06
CA THR A 195 -0.57 21.40 -13.46
C THR A 195 -0.69 21.37 -11.95
N PHE A 196 0.19 20.63 -11.30
CA PHE A 196 0.32 20.59 -9.84
C PHE A 196 1.79 20.56 -9.43
N VAL A 197 2.08 21.03 -8.20
CA VAL A 197 3.42 20.99 -7.60
C VAL A 197 3.45 19.91 -6.52
N ILE A 198 4.52 19.12 -6.53
CA ILE A 198 4.77 18.05 -5.55
C ILE A 198 6.25 18.09 -5.13
N TYR A 199 6.55 17.69 -3.89
CA TYR A 199 7.95 17.62 -3.47
C TYR A 199 8.71 16.56 -4.25
N HIS A 200 8.43 15.27 -3.99
CA HIS A 200 9.01 14.12 -4.68
C HIS A 200 8.07 13.63 -5.79
N PRO A 201 8.56 13.37 -7.02
CA PRO A 201 7.73 13.15 -8.22
C PRO A 201 7.06 11.78 -8.28
N ALA A 202 6.31 11.39 -7.25
CA ALA A 202 5.69 10.08 -7.13
C ALA A 202 4.39 9.88 -7.95
N LEU A 203 3.89 10.89 -8.67
CA LEU A 203 2.57 10.84 -9.32
C LEU A 203 2.63 10.88 -10.85
N SER A 204 3.77 10.50 -11.46
CA SER A 204 3.97 10.58 -12.91
C SER A 204 3.00 9.69 -13.69
N TYR A 205 2.63 8.52 -13.15
CA TYR A 205 1.63 7.63 -13.80
C TYR A 205 0.22 8.21 -13.71
N MET A 206 -0.16 8.84 -12.60
CA MET A 206 -1.41 9.59 -12.51
C MET A 206 -1.40 10.76 -13.50
N ALA A 207 -0.29 11.51 -13.58
CA ALA A 207 -0.16 12.60 -14.52
C ALA A 207 -0.30 12.14 -15.97
N ARG A 208 0.36 11.05 -16.36
CA ARG A 208 0.24 10.42 -17.68
C ARG A 208 -1.21 10.05 -18.00
N ASP A 209 -1.88 9.36 -17.08
CA ASP A 209 -3.19 8.75 -17.33
C ASP A 209 -4.30 9.78 -17.46
N TYR A 210 -4.16 10.94 -16.81
CA TYR A 210 -5.20 12.00 -16.79
C TYR A 210 -4.75 13.30 -17.47
N GLY A 211 -3.62 13.31 -18.17
CA GLY A 211 -3.13 14.45 -18.93
C GLY A 211 -2.75 15.65 -18.06
N LEU A 212 -2.12 15.39 -16.90
CA LEU A 212 -1.64 16.40 -15.98
C LEU A 212 -0.14 16.67 -16.18
N THR A 213 0.32 17.83 -15.70
CA THR A 213 1.73 18.20 -15.64
C THR A 213 2.19 18.22 -14.19
N GLN A 214 3.09 17.31 -13.82
CA GLN A 214 3.72 17.26 -12.51
C GLN A 214 4.96 18.19 -12.51
N LEU A 215 5.02 19.12 -11.58
CA LEU A 215 6.21 19.95 -11.30
C LEU A 215 6.80 19.48 -9.97
N ALA A 216 7.98 18.86 -10.02
CA ALA A 216 8.66 18.36 -8.83
C ALA A 216 9.56 19.43 -8.21
N ILE A 217 9.58 19.53 -6.87
CA ILE A 217 10.50 20.39 -6.12
C ILE A 217 11.88 19.73 -6.11
N GLU A 218 11.92 18.44 -5.80
CA GLU A 218 13.12 17.64 -5.82
C GLU A 218 13.71 17.56 -7.23
N ASP A 219 15.04 17.56 -7.33
CA ASP A 219 15.78 17.53 -8.58
C ASP A 219 16.60 16.24 -8.65
N GLU A 220 16.15 15.23 -9.41
CA GLU A 220 16.81 13.92 -9.58
C GLU A 220 17.17 13.22 -8.25
N GLY A 221 16.24 13.18 -7.30
CA GLY A 221 16.48 12.54 -6.00
C GLY A 221 17.37 13.35 -5.04
N LYS A 222 17.59 14.66 -5.35
CA LYS A 222 18.44 15.54 -4.56
C LYS A 222 17.70 16.81 -4.14
N GLU A 223 18.24 17.50 -3.13
CA GLU A 223 17.80 18.85 -2.80
C GLU A 223 17.92 19.77 -4.04
N PRO A 224 16.90 20.58 -4.32
CA PRO A 224 16.85 21.36 -5.55
C PRO A 224 17.94 22.44 -5.62
N SER A 225 18.51 22.64 -6.79
CA SER A 225 19.42 23.77 -7.04
C SER A 225 18.64 25.10 -7.07
N GLY A 226 19.30 26.20 -6.73
CA GLY A 226 18.66 27.53 -6.76
C GLY A 226 18.10 27.92 -8.14
N ASN A 227 18.68 27.41 -9.23
CA ASN A 227 18.17 27.65 -10.59
C ASN A 227 16.91 26.80 -10.87
N HIS A 228 16.89 25.55 -10.40
CA HIS A 228 15.71 24.69 -10.48
C HIS A 228 14.52 25.32 -9.73
N VAL A 229 14.74 25.77 -8.48
CA VAL A 229 13.71 26.45 -7.67
C VAL A 229 13.14 27.67 -8.38
N ARG A 230 14.01 28.52 -8.96
CA ARG A 230 13.55 29.71 -9.71
C ARG A 230 12.66 29.35 -10.89
N THR A 231 13.10 28.38 -11.71
CA THR A 231 12.32 27.90 -12.86
C THR A 231 10.98 27.28 -12.42
N LEU A 232 10.99 26.54 -11.32
CA LEU A 232 9.79 25.95 -10.72
C LEU A 232 8.80 27.03 -10.26
N VAL A 233 9.29 28.06 -9.54
CA VAL A 233 8.46 29.20 -9.07
C VAL A 233 7.80 29.90 -10.25
N ASP A 234 8.54 30.18 -11.33
CA ASP A 234 7.99 30.84 -12.52
C ASP A 234 6.89 29.98 -13.18
N LYS A 235 7.11 28.67 -13.30
CA LYS A 235 6.11 27.73 -13.84
C LYS A 235 4.88 27.64 -12.93
N ALA A 236 5.08 27.56 -11.62
CA ALA A 236 4.00 27.47 -10.64
C ALA A 236 3.13 28.75 -10.60
N ARG A 237 3.74 29.94 -10.66
CA ARG A 237 3.03 31.22 -10.77
C ARG A 237 2.21 31.32 -12.05
N ASN A 238 2.79 30.92 -13.21
CA ASN A 238 2.08 30.91 -14.48
C ASN A 238 0.90 29.95 -14.49
N ALA A 239 1.01 28.81 -13.80
CA ALA A 239 -0.06 27.83 -13.61
C ALA A 239 -1.05 28.22 -12.49
N ARG A 240 -0.81 29.33 -11.75
CA ARG A 240 -1.59 29.82 -10.61
C ARG A 240 -1.75 28.76 -9.52
N ILE A 241 -0.66 28.06 -9.22
CA ILE A 241 -0.64 27.06 -8.16
C ILE A 241 -0.95 27.71 -6.81
N SER A 242 -1.88 27.12 -6.05
CA SER A 242 -2.25 27.52 -4.70
C SER A 242 -2.00 26.44 -3.65
N ARG A 243 -1.63 25.23 -4.08
CA ARG A 243 -1.31 24.10 -3.21
C ARG A 243 -0.02 23.41 -3.63
N ILE A 244 0.76 23.01 -2.64
CA ILE A 244 1.98 22.20 -2.83
C ILE A 244 1.76 20.89 -2.10
N LEU A 245 1.80 19.79 -2.86
CA LEU A 245 1.71 18.45 -2.31
C LEU A 245 3.08 18.01 -1.78
N TYR A 246 3.12 17.33 -0.65
CA TYR A 246 4.37 16.79 -0.12
C TYR A 246 4.16 15.47 0.63
N GLN A 247 5.14 14.60 0.59
CA GLN A 247 5.17 13.38 1.36
C GLN A 247 5.90 13.63 2.69
N ARG A 248 5.39 13.06 3.79
CA ARG A 248 5.86 13.33 5.15
C ARG A 248 7.30 12.89 5.44
N GLN A 249 7.85 11.99 4.62
CA GLN A 249 9.24 11.51 4.73
C GLN A 249 10.28 12.51 4.24
N PHE A 250 9.87 13.59 3.56
CA PHE A 250 10.78 14.60 3.00
C PHE A 250 10.83 15.89 3.81
N SER A 251 11.79 16.75 3.49
CA SER A 251 12.06 17.99 4.22
C SER A 251 10.89 18.99 4.14
N ARG A 252 10.24 19.20 5.28
CA ARG A 252 9.16 20.17 5.39
C ARG A 252 9.62 21.61 5.23
N SER A 253 10.86 21.95 5.62
CA SER A 253 11.38 23.31 5.55
C SER A 253 11.49 23.84 4.12
N THR A 254 11.92 23.00 3.17
CA THR A 254 11.99 23.36 1.74
C THR A 254 10.58 23.58 1.17
N VAL A 255 9.63 22.73 1.55
CA VAL A 255 8.21 22.87 1.13
C VAL A 255 7.60 24.17 1.66
N GLU A 256 7.81 24.50 2.94
CA GLU A 256 7.28 25.71 3.59
C GLU A 256 7.89 26.98 2.99
N ALA A 257 9.19 26.97 2.69
CA ALA A 257 9.84 28.10 2.06
C ALA A 257 9.24 28.39 0.67
N LEU A 258 9.04 27.35 -0.15
CA LEU A 258 8.42 27.49 -1.46
C LEU A 258 6.94 27.87 -1.37
N ALA A 259 6.21 27.32 -0.41
CA ALA A 259 4.80 27.67 -0.16
C ALA A 259 4.65 29.15 0.20
N SER A 260 5.54 29.66 1.05
CA SER A 260 5.59 31.09 1.37
C SER A 260 5.90 31.97 0.16
N GLU A 261 6.82 31.57 -0.70
CA GLU A 261 7.18 32.29 -1.94
C GLU A 261 6.02 32.33 -2.95
N LEU A 262 5.20 31.26 -3.00
CA LEU A 262 4.06 31.14 -3.91
C LEU A 262 2.73 31.58 -3.29
N GLU A 263 2.70 31.95 -2.02
CA GLU A 263 1.47 32.17 -1.25
C GLU A 263 0.50 30.98 -1.33
N ALA A 264 1.08 29.75 -1.28
CA ALA A 264 0.37 28.48 -1.45
C ALA A 264 0.20 27.75 -0.13
N GLU A 265 -0.84 26.91 -0.04
CA GLU A 265 -1.02 25.95 1.05
C GLU A 265 -0.18 24.69 0.85
N THR A 266 0.22 24.06 1.95
CA THR A 266 0.89 22.75 1.89
C THR A 266 -0.09 21.62 2.21
N VAL A 267 -0.14 20.60 1.38
CA VAL A 267 -0.99 19.42 1.56
C VAL A 267 -0.15 18.17 1.70
N ALA A 268 -0.23 17.54 2.87
CA ALA A 268 0.45 16.25 3.11
C ALA A 268 -0.29 15.12 2.40
N ILE A 269 0.42 14.36 1.59
CA ILE A 269 -0.08 13.15 0.93
C ILE A 269 0.76 11.94 1.33
N ASP A 270 0.22 10.74 1.14
CA ASP A 270 0.94 9.49 1.39
C ASP A 270 0.73 8.49 0.24
N PRO A 271 1.49 8.60 -0.87
CA PRO A 271 1.37 7.66 -1.99
C PRO A 271 1.64 6.19 -1.61
N LEU A 272 2.30 5.94 -0.47
CA LEU A 272 2.58 4.60 0.07
C LEU A 272 1.49 4.08 1.02
N GLY A 273 0.43 4.85 1.26
CA GLY A 273 -0.63 4.46 2.19
C GLY A 273 -1.34 3.16 1.77
N TYR A 274 -1.74 2.36 2.77
CA TYR A 274 -2.36 1.04 2.56
C TYR A 274 -3.65 1.11 1.72
N ASP A 275 -4.61 2.00 2.05
CA ASP A 275 -5.86 2.15 1.29
C ASP A 275 -5.63 2.98 0.02
N ILE A 276 -5.11 2.32 -1.02
CA ILE A 276 -4.76 2.98 -2.29
C ILE A 276 -5.95 3.72 -2.90
N PRO A 277 -7.17 3.14 -3.04
CA PRO A 277 -8.29 3.84 -3.65
C PRO A 277 -8.66 5.15 -2.97
N SER A 278 -8.81 5.13 -1.63
CA SER A 278 -9.13 6.34 -0.86
C SER A 278 -8.02 7.38 -0.96
N ASN A 279 -6.78 6.92 -0.98
CA ASN A 279 -5.60 7.76 -1.07
C ASN A 279 -5.49 8.45 -2.45
N LEU A 280 -5.68 7.71 -3.55
CA LEU A 280 -5.67 8.28 -4.90
C LEU A 280 -6.81 9.28 -5.11
N LEU A 281 -8.00 9.04 -4.55
CA LEU A 281 -9.11 9.99 -4.57
C LEU A 281 -8.77 11.27 -3.77
N PHE A 282 -8.19 11.13 -2.58
CA PHE A 282 -7.75 12.27 -1.78
C PHE A 282 -6.70 13.12 -2.52
N ILE A 283 -5.71 12.47 -3.12
CA ILE A 283 -4.68 13.14 -3.93
C ILE A 283 -5.30 13.87 -5.11
N ALA A 284 -6.22 13.20 -5.84
CA ALA A 284 -6.89 13.80 -6.99
C ALA A 284 -7.72 15.03 -6.61
N HIS A 285 -8.48 14.97 -5.52
CA HIS A 285 -9.21 16.12 -5.00
C HIS A 285 -8.27 17.24 -4.55
N SER A 286 -7.14 16.91 -3.94
CA SER A 286 -6.13 17.91 -3.54
C SER A 286 -5.53 18.65 -4.73
N ILE A 287 -5.37 17.98 -5.87
CA ILE A 287 -4.93 18.58 -7.13
C ILE A 287 -6.07 19.39 -7.78
N ALA A 288 -7.27 18.83 -7.89
CA ALA A 288 -8.37 19.43 -8.62
C ALA A 288 -8.91 20.72 -7.95
N HIS A 289 -8.87 20.80 -6.61
CA HIS A 289 -9.33 21.98 -5.86
C HIS A 289 -8.27 23.07 -5.69
N ASP A 290 -7.10 22.93 -6.31
CA ASP A 290 -6.01 23.90 -6.20
C ASP A 290 -6.39 25.31 -6.69
N GLN A 291 -7.32 25.45 -7.63
CA GLN A 291 -7.66 26.74 -8.24
C GLN A 291 -9.05 27.30 -7.91
N THR A 292 -9.95 26.50 -7.33
CA THR A 292 -11.35 26.90 -7.13
C THR A 292 -11.55 27.87 -5.97
N ASP A 293 -10.65 27.93 -5.00
CA ASP A 293 -10.82 28.77 -3.80
C ASP A 293 -10.39 30.24 -3.97
N ARG A 294 -9.74 30.63 -5.10
CA ARG A 294 -9.30 32.00 -5.33
C ARG A 294 -10.29 32.91 -6.08
N THR A 295 -11.47 32.41 -6.44
CA THR A 295 -12.49 33.14 -7.21
C THR A 295 -13.75 33.53 -6.41
N GLN A 296 -13.71 33.46 -5.07
CA GLN A 296 -14.77 33.99 -4.21
C GLN A 296 -14.36 35.25 -3.47
#